data_7f4e8c6e422e9897adbeee49b7b0ca02
#
_entry.id   7f4e8c6e422e9897adbeee49b7b0ca02
#
_cell.length_a   1.000
_cell.length_b   1.000
_cell.length_c   1.000
_cell.angle_alpha   90.00
_cell.angle_beta   90.00
_cell.angle_gamma   90.00
#
_symmetry.space_group_name_H-M   'P 1'
#
loop_
_entity.id
_entity.type
_entity.pdbx_description
1 polymer ?
#
loop_
_entity_poly.entity_id
_entity_poly.type
_entity_poly.pdbx_seq_one_letter_code
_entity_poly.pdbx_strand_id
1 'polypeptide(L)'
;MKNFASHKLLDYAIAVETVTTSKKDNLILNVDGCVAVCFVDLLRNCGAFSPEEAEDYLQMGVLNGLFVLGRSIGLIAHFLDQKRLRTSLYRHPWDDITYLLPTLSKGGPGHEGRVEVNV
;
A
#
# COMPACT_ATOMS: atom_id res chain seq x y z
N MET A 1 -4.36 -5.91 21.46
CA MET A 1 -5.21 -4.70 21.28
C MET A 1 -6.30 -4.64 22.35
N LYS A 2 -5.93 -4.52 23.64
CA LYS A 2 -6.92 -4.61 24.75
C LYS A 2 -7.82 -3.38 24.90
N ASN A 3 -7.62 -2.30 24.17
CA ASN A 3 -8.33 -1.03 24.35
C ASN A 3 -9.08 -0.52 23.11
N PHE A 4 -9.29 -1.36 22.09
CA PHE A 4 -10.10 -0.98 20.95
C PHE A 4 -11.55 -1.34 21.23
N ALA A 5 -12.46 -0.37 21.18
CA ALA A 5 -13.87 -0.56 21.50
C ALA A 5 -14.59 -1.55 20.57
N SER A 6 -14.13 -1.66 19.33
CA SER A 6 -14.58 -2.65 18.35
C SER A 6 -13.50 -2.85 17.30
N HIS A 7 -13.35 -4.08 16.78
CA HIS A 7 -12.40 -4.44 15.72
C HIS A 7 -13.05 -5.39 14.69
N LYS A 8 -14.34 -5.21 14.46
CA LYS A 8 -15.14 -6.10 13.59
C LYS A 8 -14.65 -6.11 12.13
N LEU A 9 -14.25 -4.96 11.59
CA LEU A 9 -13.72 -4.87 10.24
C LEU A 9 -12.32 -5.46 10.13
N LEU A 10 -11.50 -5.31 11.17
CA LEU A 10 -10.20 -5.97 11.23
C LEU A 10 -10.36 -7.50 11.25
N ASP A 11 -11.26 -8.03 12.07
CA ASP A 11 -11.54 -9.46 12.12
C ASP A 11 -12.05 -9.99 10.77
N TYR A 12 -12.92 -9.22 10.12
CA TYR A 12 -13.40 -9.54 8.77
C TYR A 12 -12.25 -9.58 7.76
N ALA A 13 -11.36 -8.58 7.79
CA ALA A 13 -10.21 -8.53 6.88
C ALA A 13 -9.25 -9.71 7.09
N ILE A 14 -9.00 -10.13 8.32
CA ILE A 14 -8.21 -11.31 8.65
C ILE A 14 -8.88 -12.60 8.14
N ALA A 15 -10.20 -12.69 8.27
CA ALA A 15 -10.94 -13.82 7.72
C ALA A 15 -10.86 -13.88 6.19
N VAL A 16 -10.95 -12.72 5.52
CA VAL A 16 -10.75 -12.62 4.06
C VAL A 16 -9.34 -13.03 3.67
N GLU A 17 -8.30 -12.55 4.39
CA GLU A 17 -6.91 -12.93 4.16
C GLU A 17 -6.72 -14.44 4.26
N THR A 18 -7.34 -15.11 5.25
CA THR A 18 -7.27 -16.55 5.39
C THR A 18 -7.82 -17.28 4.14
N VAL A 19 -8.90 -16.76 3.56
CA VAL A 19 -9.48 -17.31 2.33
C VAL A 19 -8.64 -17.01 1.10
N THR A 20 -8.10 -15.83 0.99
CA THR A 20 -7.30 -15.43 -0.19
C THR A 20 -5.94 -16.13 -0.21
N THR A 21 -5.28 -16.25 0.92
CA THR A 21 -3.99 -16.97 1.05
C THR A 21 -4.12 -18.46 0.81
N SER A 22 -5.28 -19.07 1.10
CA SER A 22 -5.54 -20.48 0.72
C SER A 22 -5.53 -20.70 -0.80
N LYS A 23 -5.78 -19.67 -1.60
CA LYS A 23 -5.73 -19.71 -3.07
C LYS A 23 -4.35 -19.33 -3.61
N LYS A 24 -3.68 -18.38 -2.98
CA LYS A 24 -2.37 -17.88 -3.37
C LYS A 24 -1.68 -17.23 -2.17
N ASP A 25 -0.55 -17.76 -1.76
CA ASP A 25 0.17 -17.41 -0.52
C ASP A 25 0.52 -15.94 -0.36
N ASN A 26 0.67 -15.21 -1.46
CA ASN A 26 1.01 -13.78 -1.44
C ASN A 26 -0.21 -12.83 -1.44
N LEU A 27 -1.44 -13.35 -1.37
CA LEU A 27 -2.64 -12.52 -1.25
C LEU A 27 -2.95 -12.18 0.20
N ILE A 28 -2.01 -11.49 0.82
CA ILE A 28 -2.11 -11.01 2.21
C ILE A 28 -2.76 -9.63 2.26
N LEU A 29 -3.27 -9.26 3.43
CA LEU A 29 -3.77 -7.92 3.71
C LEU A 29 -2.61 -6.92 3.61
N ASN A 30 -2.69 -6.03 2.62
CA ASN A 30 -1.67 -5.00 2.43
C ASN A 30 -1.84 -3.83 3.41
N VAL A 31 -0.86 -2.90 3.40
CA VAL A 31 -0.86 -1.74 4.30
C VAL A 31 -2.10 -0.86 4.12
N ASP A 32 -2.57 -0.67 2.88
CA ASP A 32 -3.74 0.17 2.60
C ASP A 32 -5.01 -0.44 3.17
N GLY A 33 -5.21 -1.74 2.96
CA GLY A 33 -6.32 -2.49 3.54
C GLY A 33 -6.27 -2.51 5.06
N CYS A 34 -5.09 -2.69 5.66
CA CYS A 34 -4.94 -2.67 7.11
C CYS A 34 -5.27 -1.29 7.70
N VAL A 35 -4.75 -0.20 7.12
CA VAL A 35 -5.06 1.17 7.53
C VAL A 35 -6.56 1.42 7.40
N ALA A 36 -7.17 1.01 6.28
CA ALA A 36 -8.59 1.21 6.02
C ALA A 36 -9.46 0.56 7.11
N VAL A 37 -9.31 -0.74 7.37
CA VAL A 37 -10.17 -1.44 8.34
C VAL A 37 -9.96 -0.94 9.77
N CYS A 38 -8.72 -0.69 10.17
CA CYS A 38 -8.41 -0.17 11.51
C CYS A 38 -8.98 1.23 11.70
N PHE A 39 -8.87 2.10 10.70
CA PHE A 39 -9.33 3.47 10.81
C PHE A 39 -10.87 3.57 10.78
N VAL A 40 -11.53 2.77 9.95
CA VAL A 40 -12.99 2.73 9.90
C VAL A 40 -13.55 2.17 11.22
N ASP A 41 -12.95 1.12 11.78
CA ASP A 41 -13.32 0.63 13.10
C ASP A 41 -13.15 1.71 14.18
N LEU A 42 -12.04 2.46 14.14
CA LEU A 42 -11.80 3.59 15.04
C LEU A 42 -12.86 4.69 14.86
N LEU A 43 -13.06 5.14 13.64
CA LEU A 43 -13.94 6.27 13.31
C LEU A 43 -15.38 6.00 13.76
N ARG A 44 -15.87 4.78 13.53
CA ARG A 44 -17.24 4.36 13.88
C ARG A 44 -17.44 4.07 15.36
N ASN A 45 -16.38 3.83 16.12
CA ASN A 45 -16.50 3.37 17.51
C ASN A 45 -15.79 4.28 18.53
N CYS A 46 -15.19 5.40 18.10
CA CYS A 46 -14.53 6.33 19.03
C CYS A 46 -15.53 7.21 19.82
N GLY A 47 -16.80 7.25 19.42
CA GLY A 47 -17.83 8.06 20.05
C GLY A 47 -17.73 9.56 19.77
N ALA A 48 -16.80 9.99 18.92
CA ALA A 48 -16.62 11.40 18.56
C ALA A 48 -17.47 11.83 17.35
N PHE A 49 -17.95 10.87 16.56
CA PHE A 49 -18.68 11.10 15.31
C PHE A 49 -19.98 10.31 15.28
N SER A 50 -21.02 10.88 14.66
CA SER A 50 -22.21 10.12 14.28
C SER A 50 -21.89 9.14 13.14
N PRO A 51 -22.73 8.13 12.89
CA PRO A 51 -22.54 7.23 11.74
C PRO A 51 -22.51 7.97 10.40
N GLU A 52 -23.33 9.01 10.24
CA GLU A 52 -23.42 9.82 9.03
C GLU A 52 -22.13 10.63 8.83
N GLU A 53 -21.65 11.30 9.88
CA GLU A 53 -20.38 12.04 9.83
C GLU A 53 -19.19 11.11 9.51
N ALA A 54 -19.17 9.92 10.11
CA ALA A 54 -18.13 8.93 9.83
C ALA A 54 -18.13 8.52 8.35
N GLU A 55 -19.30 8.32 7.75
CA GLU A 55 -19.46 7.99 6.33
C GLU A 55 -19.02 9.16 5.44
N ASP A 56 -19.39 10.39 5.76
CA ASP A 56 -18.98 11.58 5.02
C ASP A 56 -17.46 11.72 4.99
N TYR A 57 -16.75 11.51 6.11
CA TYR A 57 -15.28 11.51 6.14
C TYR A 57 -14.67 10.44 5.24
N LEU A 58 -15.26 9.25 5.19
CA LEU A 58 -14.79 8.18 4.32
C LEU A 58 -14.96 8.55 2.84
N GLN A 59 -16.11 9.12 2.47
CA GLN A 59 -16.38 9.57 1.11
C GLN A 59 -15.50 10.75 0.67
N MET A 60 -15.15 11.66 1.59
CA MET A 60 -14.17 12.72 1.34
C MET A 60 -12.75 12.22 1.12
N GLY A 61 -12.47 10.93 1.35
CA GLY A 61 -11.18 10.32 1.07
C GLY A 61 -10.18 10.43 2.23
N VAL A 62 -10.64 10.48 3.48
CA VAL A 62 -9.77 10.55 4.67
C VAL A 62 -8.72 9.44 4.72
N LEU A 63 -9.02 8.24 4.22
CA LEU A 63 -8.09 7.13 4.16
C LEU A 63 -6.88 7.44 3.27
N ASN A 64 -7.12 8.06 2.11
CA ASN A 64 -6.04 8.54 1.23
C ASN A 64 -5.22 9.63 1.92
N GLY A 65 -5.87 10.52 2.67
CA GLY A 65 -5.20 11.55 3.46
C GLY A 65 -4.25 10.96 4.50
N LEU A 66 -4.66 9.91 5.19
CA LEU A 66 -3.81 9.20 6.17
C LEU A 66 -2.59 8.56 5.52
N PHE A 67 -2.78 7.93 4.35
CA PHE A 67 -1.67 7.35 3.60
C PHE A 67 -0.67 8.42 3.16
N VAL A 68 -1.17 9.53 2.61
CA VAL A 68 -0.35 10.67 2.20
C VAL A 68 0.41 11.26 3.39
N LEU A 69 -0.26 11.41 4.54
CA LEU A 69 0.37 11.90 5.77
C LEU A 69 1.54 11.00 6.20
N GLY A 70 1.32 9.70 6.28
CA GLY A 70 2.36 8.72 6.63
C GLY A 70 3.54 8.77 5.67
N ARG A 71 3.26 8.84 4.37
CA ARG A 71 4.29 8.97 3.32
C ARG A 71 5.07 10.27 3.44
N SER A 72 4.39 11.38 3.71
CA SER A 72 5.02 12.70 3.87
C SER A 72 5.95 12.75 5.07
N ILE A 73 5.56 12.18 6.21
CA ILE A 73 6.40 12.08 7.40
C ILE A 73 7.67 11.27 7.08
N GLY A 74 7.54 10.14 6.40
CA GLY A 74 8.68 9.32 5.96
C GLY A 74 9.63 10.07 5.03
N LEU A 75 9.10 10.81 4.06
CA LEU A 75 9.91 11.63 3.14
C LEU A 75 10.66 12.75 3.87
N ILE A 76 10.01 13.42 4.82
CA ILE A 76 10.64 14.47 5.62
C ILE A 76 11.77 13.88 6.46
N ALA A 77 11.54 12.77 7.14
CA ALA A 77 12.55 12.09 7.95
C ALA A 77 13.76 11.68 7.11
N HIS A 78 13.50 11.07 5.94
CA HIS A 78 14.55 10.66 5.01
C HIS A 78 15.36 11.85 4.47
N PHE A 79 14.70 12.95 4.12
CA PHE A 79 15.37 14.18 3.71
C PHE A 79 16.29 14.74 4.80
N LEU A 80 15.80 14.79 6.04
CA LEU A 80 16.59 15.27 7.17
C LEU A 80 17.80 14.38 7.45
N ASP A 81 17.64 13.06 7.37
CA ASP A 81 18.74 12.11 7.52
C ASP A 81 19.80 12.29 6.43
N GLN A 82 19.40 12.43 5.17
CA GLN A 82 20.34 12.70 4.08
C GLN A 82 21.11 14.01 4.28
N LYS A 83 20.43 15.08 4.75
CA LYS A 83 21.08 16.34 5.07
C LYS A 83 22.10 16.18 6.22
N ARG A 84 21.72 15.46 7.28
CA ARG A 84 22.58 15.21 8.43
C ARG A 84 23.81 14.38 8.05
N LEU A 85 23.63 13.36 7.24
CA LEU A 85 24.68 12.46 6.76
C LEU A 85 25.51 13.05 5.62
N ARG A 86 25.12 14.21 5.08
CA ARG A 86 25.72 14.84 3.90
C ARG A 86 25.75 13.91 2.68
N THR A 87 24.75 13.05 2.54
CA THR A 87 24.59 12.16 1.40
C THR A 87 23.71 12.81 0.34
N SER A 88 23.95 12.48 -0.93
CA SER A 88 23.05 12.84 -2.02
C SER A 88 21.80 11.98 -2.01
N LEU A 89 20.81 12.37 -2.81
CA LEU A 89 19.63 11.54 -3.05
C LEU A 89 20.07 10.18 -3.62
N TYR A 90 19.65 9.09 -2.95
CA TYR A 90 19.88 7.74 -3.45
C TYR A 90 19.17 7.55 -4.78
N ARG A 91 19.91 7.05 -5.76
CA ARG A 91 19.36 6.60 -7.03
C ARG A 91 19.75 5.15 -7.19
N HIS A 92 18.77 4.30 -7.41
CA HIS A 92 19.03 2.89 -7.69
C HIS A 92 19.74 2.76 -9.04
N PRO A 93 20.82 1.98 -9.13
CA PRO A 93 21.50 1.74 -10.40
C PRO A 93 20.55 1.20 -11.47
N TRP A 94 20.66 1.69 -12.70
CA TRP A 94 19.75 1.31 -13.78
C TRP A 94 19.84 -0.17 -14.14
N ASP A 95 21.01 -0.75 -14.05
CA ASP A 95 21.31 -2.15 -14.29
C ASP A 95 20.73 -3.11 -13.26
N ASP A 96 20.39 -2.60 -12.07
CA ASP A 96 19.74 -3.35 -11.00
C ASP A 96 18.19 -3.28 -11.07
N ILE A 97 17.64 -2.46 -11.97
CA ILE A 97 16.18 -2.33 -12.13
C ILE A 97 15.67 -3.45 -13.02
N THR A 98 14.93 -4.39 -12.42
CA THR A 98 14.27 -5.45 -13.18
C THR A 98 12.85 -5.06 -13.55
N TYR A 99 12.58 -4.89 -14.84
CA TYR A 99 11.23 -4.68 -15.35
C TYR A 99 10.66 -6.03 -15.82
N LEU A 100 9.56 -6.45 -15.21
CA LEU A 100 8.76 -7.55 -15.74
C LEU A 100 7.83 -6.99 -16.82
N LEU A 101 8.30 -6.98 -18.06
CA LEU A 101 7.43 -6.69 -19.19
C LEU A 101 6.54 -7.91 -19.45
N PRO A 102 5.22 -7.74 -19.67
CA PRO A 102 4.38 -8.83 -20.13
C PRO A 102 4.97 -9.36 -21.43
N THR A 103 5.27 -10.66 -21.48
CA THR A 103 5.64 -11.29 -22.74
C THR A 103 4.44 -11.24 -23.65
N LEU A 104 4.42 -10.32 -24.58
CA LEU A 104 3.43 -10.34 -25.66
C LEU A 104 3.72 -11.60 -26.47
N SER A 105 2.96 -12.64 -26.26
CA SER A 105 2.98 -13.84 -27.09
C SER A 105 2.53 -13.43 -28.49
N LYS A 106 3.49 -13.10 -29.35
CA LYS A 106 3.25 -13.08 -30.79
C LYS A 106 3.06 -14.53 -31.21
N GLY A 107 1.82 -14.90 -31.48
CA GLY A 107 1.51 -16.13 -32.17
C GLY A 107 2.23 -16.10 -33.53
N GLY A 108 3.22 -16.99 -33.70
CA GLY A 108 3.93 -17.23 -34.95
C GLY A 108 5.28 -17.92 -34.68
N PRO A 109 5.63 -19.01 -35.42
CA PRO A 109 6.87 -19.74 -35.19
C PRO A 109 8.05 -18.92 -35.72
N GLY A 110 9.00 -18.62 -34.85
CA GLY A 110 10.36 -18.20 -35.17
C GLY A 110 10.58 -16.70 -35.24
N HIS A 111 10.90 -16.11 -34.09
CA HIS A 111 11.97 -15.11 -34.00
C HIS A 111 12.30 -14.86 -32.50
N GLU A 112 13.42 -15.34 -32.06
CA GLU A 112 14.10 -14.84 -30.88
C GLU A 112 14.55 -13.40 -31.19
N GLY A 113 13.76 -12.42 -30.74
CA GLY A 113 14.10 -11.02 -30.83
C GLY A 113 14.56 -10.50 -29.48
N ARG A 114 15.85 -10.53 -29.24
CA ARG A 114 16.50 -9.74 -28.19
C ARG A 114 16.25 -8.26 -28.51
N VAL A 115 15.45 -7.59 -27.70
CA VAL A 115 15.29 -6.13 -27.80
C VAL A 115 16.46 -5.52 -27.03
N GLU A 116 17.51 -5.10 -27.76
CA GLU A 116 18.51 -4.19 -27.23
C GLU A 116 17.86 -2.81 -27.10
N VAL A 117 17.74 -2.33 -25.88
CA VAL A 117 17.39 -0.94 -25.61
C VAL A 117 18.68 -0.13 -25.65
N ASN A 118 18.94 0.51 -26.79
CA ASN A 118 19.96 1.55 -26.87
C ASN A 118 19.43 2.81 -26.13
N VAL A 119 20.22 3.26 -25.16
CA VAL A 119 20.09 4.55 -24.46
C VAL A 119 20.76 5.63 -25.29
#